data_c3d9ac57ca00594ba6998572fe7798ee
#
_entry.id   c3d9ac57ca00594ba6998572fe7798ee
#
_cell.length_a   1.000
_cell.length_b   1.000
_cell.length_c   1.000
_cell.angle_alpha   90.00
_cell.angle_beta   90.00
_cell.angle_gamma   90.00
#
_symmetry.space_group_name_H-M   'P 1'
#
loop_
_entity.id
_entity.type
_entity.pdbx_description
1 polymer ?
#
loop_
_entity_poly.entity_id
_entity_poly.type
_entity_poly.pdbx_seq_one_letter_code
_entity_poly.pdbx_strand_id
1 'polypeptide(L)'
;MDTPSLRQLDLFAQMVAAENLTRCANDMGLSAEEIARDLASLEMRLGYRLFEDLEGAARLTPAGRKTAEAMTLLSQDKADDWDRPAPAAVAAAPMPPPAPIAAEPPRRTIMLAAPAPVFGHLQDALAAFEAANEDVAIALDLHVQSAADADAALKRGRADIAYFYALEAPADFPSRYGWSEPVNIYAGADHPFARSQSVSRADLAAAPMLAMERDNAMRAVIEAALARGKVLSGPLALESDNMAAIMAALRDNVGLFAAFGPLARDLGRMEGIKRIALDMPLPAVEIRQAVRPDAAETPAVEALADFLFL
;
A
#
# COMPACT_ATOMS: atom_id res chain seq x y z
N MET A 1 -9.68 10.31 -6.80
CA MET A 1 -10.76 9.39 -6.33
C MET A 1 -11.40 10.05 -5.13
N ASP A 2 -12.70 10.33 -5.18
CA ASP A 2 -13.40 10.86 -4.01
C ASP A 2 -13.38 9.83 -2.89
N THR A 3 -12.88 10.22 -1.73
CA THR A 3 -12.86 9.39 -0.52
C THR A 3 -14.28 8.90 -0.21
N PRO A 4 -14.47 7.64 0.23
CA PRO A 4 -15.76 7.16 0.71
C PRO A 4 -16.33 8.11 1.75
N SER A 5 -17.61 8.50 1.63
CA SER A 5 -18.23 9.36 2.64
C SER A 5 -18.46 8.56 3.93
N LEU A 6 -18.37 9.21 5.09
CA LEU A 6 -18.68 8.59 6.37
C LEU A 6 -20.07 7.94 6.37
N ARG A 7 -21.05 8.55 5.68
CA ARG A 7 -22.39 8.00 5.49
C ARG A 7 -22.40 6.67 4.74
N GLN A 8 -21.56 6.51 3.72
CA GLN A 8 -21.47 5.26 2.95
C GLN A 8 -20.80 4.13 3.73
N LEU A 9 -19.81 4.47 4.57
CA LEU A 9 -19.18 3.51 5.48
C LEU A 9 -20.14 3.09 6.59
N ASP A 10 -20.91 4.04 7.15
CA ASP A 10 -21.94 3.73 8.14
C ASP A 10 -23.04 2.83 7.56
N LEU A 11 -23.49 3.12 6.33
CA LEU A 11 -24.44 2.28 5.60
C LEU A 11 -23.92 0.86 5.40
N PHE A 12 -22.65 0.71 5.05
CA PHE A 12 -22.01 -0.60 4.92
C PHE A 12 -22.00 -1.35 6.27
N ALA A 13 -21.62 -0.68 7.35
CA ALA A 13 -21.63 -1.27 8.69
C ALA A 13 -23.04 -1.72 9.12
N GLN A 14 -24.06 -0.91 8.88
CA GLN A 14 -25.45 -1.25 9.17
C GLN A 14 -25.94 -2.43 8.32
N MET A 15 -25.54 -2.50 7.05
CA MET A 15 -25.88 -3.61 6.17
C MET A 15 -25.23 -4.92 6.61
N VAL A 16 -23.98 -4.87 7.08
CA VAL A 16 -23.27 -6.02 7.67
C VAL A 16 -23.99 -6.51 8.94
N ALA A 17 -24.40 -5.59 9.81
CA ALA A 17 -25.11 -5.93 11.04
C ALA A 17 -26.54 -6.46 10.81
N ALA A 18 -27.23 -5.97 9.78
CA ALA A 18 -28.59 -6.39 9.45
C ALA A 18 -28.67 -7.74 8.72
N GLU A 19 -27.58 -8.13 8.02
CA GLU A 19 -27.46 -9.35 7.19
C GLU A 19 -28.56 -9.51 6.11
N ASN A 20 -29.40 -8.48 5.93
CA ASN A 20 -30.52 -8.50 4.98
C ASN A 20 -30.89 -7.07 4.57
N LEU A 21 -31.03 -6.85 3.24
CA LEU A 21 -31.31 -5.53 2.66
C LEU A 21 -32.62 -4.92 3.17
N THR A 22 -33.69 -5.73 3.26
CA THR A 22 -35.01 -5.27 3.72
C THR A 22 -34.98 -4.85 5.19
N ARG A 23 -34.25 -5.59 6.03
CA ARG A 23 -34.08 -5.26 7.45
C ARG A 23 -33.27 -3.97 7.61
N CYS A 24 -32.16 -3.84 6.90
CA CYS A 24 -31.36 -2.64 6.89
C CYS A 24 -32.17 -1.40 6.44
N ALA A 25 -33.00 -1.55 5.42
CA ALA A 25 -33.88 -0.50 4.92
C ALA A 25 -34.88 -0.03 5.99
N ASN A 26 -35.49 -0.96 6.72
CA ASN A 26 -36.42 -0.64 7.81
C ASN A 26 -35.72 0.04 8.99
N ASP A 27 -34.53 -0.46 9.37
CA ASP A 27 -33.77 0.06 10.52
C ASP A 27 -33.26 1.49 10.26
N MET A 28 -32.91 1.80 8.99
CA MET A 28 -32.42 3.11 8.59
C MET A 28 -33.50 4.08 8.08
N GLY A 29 -34.72 3.62 7.87
CA GLY A 29 -35.81 4.42 7.30
C GLY A 29 -35.55 4.84 5.85
N LEU A 30 -34.77 4.05 5.10
CA LEU A 30 -34.44 4.26 3.69
C LEU A 30 -35.11 3.19 2.81
N SER A 31 -35.22 3.45 1.51
CA SER A 31 -35.66 2.41 0.58
C SER A 31 -34.52 1.43 0.25
N ALA A 32 -34.87 0.18 -0.04
CA ALA A 32 -33.91 -0.85 -0.45
C ALA A 32 -33.13 -0.43 -1.70
N GLU A 33 -33.76 0.30 -2.62
CA GLU A 33 -33.12 0.81 -3.84
C GLU A 33 -32.07 1.91 -3.55
N GLU A 34 -32.32 2.78 -2.57
CA GLU A 34 -31.36 3.80 -2.13
C GLU A 34 -30.14 3.14 -1.51
N ILE A 35 -30.33 2.18 -0.63
CA ILE A 35 -29.24 1.42 0.00
C ILE A 35 -28.40 0.70 -1.06
N ALA A 36 -29.03 -0.03 -1.98
CA ALA A 36 -28.34 -0.74 -3.04
C ALA A 36 -27.51 0.21 -3.94
N ARG A 37 -28.05 1.39 -4.25
CA ARG A 37 -27.37 2.41 -5.05
C ARG A 37 -26.15 3.01 -4.32
N ASP A 38 -26.31 3.33 -3.05
CA ASP A 38 -25.24 3.89 -2.23
C ASP A 38 -24.11 2.86 -2.00
N LEU A 39 -24.44 1.58 -1.78
CA LEU A 39 -23.48 0.50 -1.71
C LEU A 39 -22.75 0.26 -3.03
N ALA A 40 -23.45 0.27 -4.16
CA ALA A 40 -22.84 0.16 -5.49
C ALA A 40 -21.88 1.34 -5.77
N SER A 41 -22.25 2.56 -5.33
CA SER A 41 -21.38 3.73 -5.41
C SER A 41 -20.12 3.57 -4.53
N LEU A 42 -20.24 3.00 -3.34
CA LEU A 42 -19.12 2.71 -2.46
C LEU A 42 -18.18 1.66 -3.09
N GLU A 43 -18.72 0.57 -3.64
CA GLU A 43 -17.96 -0.48 -4.34
C GLU A 43 -17.18 0.09 -5.55
N MET A 44 -17.80 0.96 -6.35
CA MET A 44 -17.13 1.64 -7.44
C MET A 44 -15.95 2.51 -6.97
N ARG A 45 -16.10 3.20 -5.83
CA ARG A 45 -15.02 4.03 -5.26
C ARG A 45 -13.90 3.21 -4.68
N LEU A 46 -14.21 2.07 -4.06
CA LEU A 46 -13.22 1.15 -3.50
C LEU A 46 -12.51 0.32 -4.58
N GLY A 47 -13.13 0.18 -5.77
CA GLY A 47 -12.58 -0.61 -6.87
C GLY A 47 -12.79 -2.12 -6.71
N TYR A 48 -13.58 -2.57 -5.71
CA TYR A 48 -13.91 -3.97 -5.49
C TYR A 48 -15.31 -4.13 -4.90
N ARG A 49 -15.92 -5.32 -5.10
CA ARG A 49 -17.25 -5.63 -4.57
C ARG A 49 -17.18 -6.01 -3.09
N LEU A 50 -18.11 -5.46 -2.30
CA LEU A 50 -18.26 -5.75 -0.88
C LEU A 50 -19.21 -6.92 -0.62
N PHE A 51 -20.24 -7.07 -1.47
CA PHE A 51 -21.24 -8.12 -1.37
C PHE A 51 -21.28 -8.98 -2.64
N GLU A 52 -21.48 -10.30 -2.46
CA GLU A 52 -21.71 -11.25 -3.56
C GLU A 52 -23.13 -11.14 -4.06
N ASP A 53 -24.08 -11.00 -3.14
CA ASP A 53 -25.51 -10.85 -3.40
C ASP A 53 -26.14 -9.95 -2.33
N LEU A 54 -27.04 -9.07 -2.76
CA LEU A 54 -27.84 -8.18 -1.90
C LEU A 54 -29.32 -8.63 -1.83
N GLU A 55 -29.78 -9.49 -2.76
CA GLU A 55 -31.15 -9.98 -2.82
C GLU A 55 -31.30 -11.26 -1.97
N GLY A 56 -31.41 -11.13 -0.68
CA GLY A 56 -31.55 -12.26 0.23
C GLY A 56 -30.73 -12.12 1.50
N ALA A 57 -30.00 -13.15 1.90
CA ALA A 57 -28.98 -13.02 2.94
C ALA A 57 -27.76 -12.33 2.34
N ALA A 58 -27.47 -11.12 2.77
CA ALA A 58 -26.34 -10.35 2.30
C ALA A 58 -25.01 -11.08 2.57
N ARG A 59 -24.41 -11.63 1.54
CA ARG A 59 -23.14 -12.35 1.63
C ARG A 59 -21.97 -11.44 1.28
N LEU A 60 -21.07 -11.26 2.24
CA LEU A 60 -19.84 -10.52 2.02
C LEU A 60 -18.87 -11.28 1.12
N THR A 61 -18.24 -10.57 0.20
CA THR A 61 -17.05 -11.04 -0.51
C THR A 61 -15.87 -11.19 0.46
N PRO A 62 -14.76 -11.87 0.09
CA PRO A 62 -13.54 -11.87 0.89
C PRO A 62 -13.02 -10.45 1.19
N ALA A 63 -13.12 -9.53 0.21
CA ALA A 63 -12.76 -8.12 0.39
C ALA A 63 -13.73 -7.40 1.34
N GLY A 64 -15.04 -7.66 1.22
CA GLY A 64 -16.06 -7.12 2.12
C GLY A 64 -15.86 -7.54 3.57
N ARG A 65 -15.49 -8.79 3.84
CA ARG A 65 -15.15 -9.27 5.19
C ARG A 65 -13.97 -8.51 5.78
N LYS A 66 -12.88 -8.37 5.03
CA LYS A 66 -11.72 -7.59 5.48
C LYS A 66 -12.06 -6.14 5.76
N THR A 67 -12.92 -5.53 4.95
CA THR A 67 -13.37 -4.15 5.18
C THR A 67 -14.21 -4.02 6.45
N ALA A 68 -15.11 -4.97 6.71
CA ALA A 68 -15.92 -5.01 7.94
C ALA A 68 -15.05 -5.20 9.19
N GLU A 69 -14.07 -6.09 9.15
CA GLU A 69 -13.09 -6.31 10.23
C GLU A 69 -12.28 -5.05 10.53
N ALA A 70 -11.76 -4.38 9.49
CA ALA A 70 -11.02 -3.13 9.65
C ALA A 70 -11.88 -2.02 10.29
N MET A 71 -13.16 -1.91 9.91
CA MET A 71 -14.08 -0.95 10.51
C MET A 71 -14.39 -1.26 11.97
N THR A 72 -14.50 -2.54 12.34
CA THR A 72 -14.72 -2.97 13.72
C THR A 72 -13.53 -2.60 14.61
N LEU A 73 -12.30 -2.81 14.14
CA LEU A 73 -11.07 -2.41 14.84
C LEU A 73 -11.01 -0.89 15.05
N LEU A 74 -11.32 -0.11 14.02
CA LEU A 74 -11.36 1.36 14.11
C LEU A 74 -12.45 1.89 15.06
N SER A 75 -13.53 1.13 15.24
CA SER A 75 -14.61 1.47 16.18
C SER A 75 -14.23 1.13 17.62
N GLN A 76 -13.43 0.11 17.86
CA GLN A 76 -12.94 -0.27 19.19
C GLN A 76 -11.91 0.73 19.73
N ASP A 77 -11.00 1.24 18.89
CA ASP A 77 -10.02 2.29 19.28
C ASP A 77 -10.68 3.62 19.71
N LYS A 78 -11.93 3.87 19.29
CA LYS A 78 -12.69 5.07 19.70
C LYS A 78 -13.55 4.87 20.95
N ALA A 79 -13.72 3.65 21.44
CA ALA A 79 -14.57 3.34 22.59
C ALA A 79 -13.92 3.66 23.95
N ASP A 80 -12.58 3.79 23.98
CA ASP A 80 -11.84 4.02 25.23
C ASP A 80 -11.83 5.49 25.72
N ASP A 81 -12.47 6.44 24.99
CA ASP A 81 -12.36 7.87 25.29
C ASP A 81 -13.69 8.57 25.67
N TRP A 82 -14.76 7.83 26.07
CA TRP A 82 -16.02 8.42 26.49
C TRP A 82 -16.55 7.81 27.78
N ASP A 83 -16.19 8.42 28.89
CA ASP A 83 -16.82 8.25 30.23
C ASP A 83 -18.28 8.71 30.17
N ARG A 84 -19.25 7.78 30.04
CA ARG A 84 -20.69 8.08 30.17
C ARG A 84 -21.33 7.10 31.15
N PRO A 85 -22.06 7.57 32.17
CA PRO A 85 -22.71 6.69 33.13
C PRO A 85 -23.79 5.83 32.47
N ALA A 86 -23.78 4.55 32.80
CA ALA A 86 -24.70 3.54 32.31
C ALA A 86 -26.17 3.79 32.69
N PRO A 87 -27.14 3.57 31.78
CA PRO A 87 -28.56 3.48 32.18
C PRO A 87 -28.82 2.16 32.91
N ALA A 88 -29.73 2.26 33.92
CA ALA A 88 -30.07 1.20 34.86
C ALA A 88 -30.49 -0.12 34.19
N ALA A 89 -29.91 -1.21 34.67
CA ALA A 89 -30.14 -2.57 34.23
C ALA A 89 -31.60 -3.02 34.41
N VAL A 90 -32.23 -3.46 33.31
CA VAL A 90 -33.39 -4.33 33.36
C VAL A 90 -32.86 -5.77 33.44
N ALA A 91 -33.28 -6.48 34.49
CA ALA A 91 -32.82 -7.84 34.76
C ALA A 91 -33.20 -8.82 33.59
N ALA A 92 -32.21 -9.24 32.83
CA ALA A 92 -32.34 -10.35 31.89
C ALA A 92 -32.01 -11.66 32.62
N ALA A 93 -32.79 -12.71 32.33
CA ALA A 93 -32.60 -14.05 32.84
C ALA A 93 -31.20 -14.60 32.50
N PRO A 94 -30.59 -15.45 33.35
CA PRO A 94 -29.22 -15.92 33.12
C PRO A 94 -29.15 -16.82 31.87
N MET A 95 -28.51 -16.32 30.82
CA MET A 95 -28.04 -17.14 29.71
C MET A 95 -26.93 -18.08 30.21
N PRO A 96 -26.88 -19.33 29.74
CA PRO A 96 -25.76 -20.21 30.01
C PRO A 96 -24.47 -19.54 29.51
N PRO A 97 -23.34 -19.67 30.22
CA PRO A 97 -22.07 -19.10 29.78
C PRO A 97 -21.73 -19.62 28.38
N PRO A 98 -21.28 -18.74 27.44
CA PRO A 98 -20.79 -19.23 26.15
C PRO A 98 -19.69 -20.25 26.42
N ALA A 99 -19.76 -21.37 25.66
CA ALA A 99 -18.69 -22.34 25.72
C ALA A 99 -17.34 -21.62 25.48
N PRO A 100 -16.29 -21.96 26.24
CA PRO A 100 -14.99 -21.34 26.03
C PRO A 100 -14.60 -21.55 24.56
N ILE A 101 -14.53 -20.45 23.81
CA ILE A 101 -13.87 -20.45 22.51
C ILE A 101 -12.47 -20.97 22.81
N ALA A 102 -12.12 -22.13 22.28
CA ALA A 102 -10.79 -22.67 22.43
C ALA A 102 -9.83 -21.55 21.98
N ALA A 103 -9.05 -21.00 22.93
CA ALA A 103 -8.07 -20.00 22.61
C ALA A 103 -7.15 -20.61 21.55
N GLU A 104 -7.11 -20.03 20.37
CA GLU A 104 -6.12 -20.44 19.36
C GLU A 104 -4.75 -20.39 20.04
N PRO A 105 -3.90 -21.38 19.79
CA PRO A 105 -2.56 -21.36 20.37
C PRO A 105 -1.90 -20.03 19.97
N PRO A 106 -1.14 -19.41 20.88
CA PRO A 106 -0.53 -18.12 20.60
C PRO A 106 0.39 -18.26 19.38
N ARG A 107 -0.01 -17.65 18.27
CA ARG A 107 0.78 -17.61 17.05
C ARG A 107 1.97 -16.67 17.27
N ARG A 108 3.12 -17.09 16.79
CA ARG A 108 4.30 -16.23 16.80
C ARG A 108 4.17 -15.19 15.71
N THR A 109 4.14 -13.91 16.07
CA THR A 109 4.08 -12.82 15.08
C THR A 109 5.48 -12.46 14.60
N ILE A 110 5.69 -12.48 13.28
CA ILE A 110 6.89 -11.98 12.60
C ILE A 110 6.54 -10.62 11.99
N MET A 111 7.32 -9.60 12.31
CA MET A 111 7.13 -8.24 11.78
C MET A 111 7.94 -8.08 10.49
N LEU A 112 7.24 -7.98 9.35
CA LEU A 112 7.83 -7.69 8.04
C LEU A 112 7.61 -6.22 7.68
N ALA A 113 8.70 -5.48 7.52
CA ALA A 113 8.67 -4.12 7.01
C ALA A 113 9.01 -4.09 5.51
N ALA A 114 8.23 -3.39 4.71
CA ALA A 114 8.50 -3.27 3.27
C ALA A 114 7.81 -2.02 2.68
N PRO A 115 8.36 -1.42 1.60
CA PRO A 115 7.59 -0.46 0.81
C PRO A 115 6.33 -1.13 0.24
N ALA A 116 5.21 -0.40 0.21
CA ALA A 116 3.93 -0.95 -0.28
C ALA A 116 4.03 -1.58 -1.69
N PRO A 117 4.77 -1.00 -2.68
CA PRO A 117 4.96 -1.64 -3.98
C PRO A 117 5.76 -2.94 -3.92
N VAL A 118 6.70 -3.07 -2.97
CA VAL A 118 7.49 -4.30 -2.76
C VAL A 118 6.61 -5.38 -2.14
N PHE A 119 5.76 -5.01 -1.18
CA PHE A 119 4.80 -5.94 -0.58
C PHE A 119 3.91 -6.61 -1.64
N GLY A 120 3.46 -5.89 -2.67
CA GLY A 120 2.69 -6.45 -3.76
C GLY A 120 3.37 -7.62 -4.49
N HIS A 121 4.72 -7.67 -4.51
CA HIS A 121 5.47 -8.81 -5.05
C HIS A 121 5.56 -9.99 -4.07
N LEU A 122 5.45 -9.74 -2.77
CA LEU A 122 5.63 -10.75 -1.72
C LEU A 122 4.30 -11.37 -1.28
N GLN A 123 3.17 -10.76 -1.61
CA GLN A 123 1.84 -11.08 -1.05
C GLN A 123 1.49 -12.57 -1.16
N ASP A 124 1.65 -13.17 -2.33
CA ASP A 124 1.31 -14.58 -2.55
C ASP A 124 2.25 -15.51 -1.79
N ALA A 125 3.53 -15.17 -1.73
CA ALA A 125 4.53 -15.92 -0.99
C ALA A 125 4.26 -15.85 0.54
N LEU A 126 3.90 -14.68 1.05
CA LEU A 126 3.53 -14.50 2.46
C LEU A 126 2.31 -15.34 2.83
N ALA A 127 1.27 -15.30 2.01
CA ALA A 127 0.07 -16.10 2.22
C ALA A 127 0.36 -17.62 2.18
N ALA A 128 1.23 -18.06 1.26
CA ALA A 128 1.66 -19.44 1.18
C ALA A 128 2.48 -19.88 2.39
N PHE A 129 3.35 -19.00 2.90
CA PHE A 129 4.15 -19.28 4.10
C PHE A 129 3.27 -19.41 5.35
N GLU A 130 2.32 -18.49 5.58
CA GLU A 130 1.37 -18.57 6.69
C GLU A 130 0.49 -19.83 6.62
N ALA A 131 0.05 -20.21 5.42
CA ALA A 131 -0.74 -21.43 5.22
C ALA A 131 0.05 -22.72 5.54
N ALA A 132 1.38 -22.70 5.35
CA ALA A 132 2.26 -23.83 5.65
C ALA A 132 2.75 -23.84 7.10
N ASN A 133 2.62 -22.73 7.84
CA ASN A 133 3.13 -22.55 9.21
C ASN A 133 2.03 -21.97 10.10
N GLU A 134 1.09 -22.82 10.55
CA GLU A 134 -0.09 -22.42 11.32
C GLU A 134 0.22 -21.70 12.64
N ASP A 135 1.41 -21.90 13.19
CA ASP A 135 1.91 -21.26 14.41
C ASP A 135 2.54 -19.89 14.16
N VAL A 136 2.62 -19.42 12.90
CA VAL A 136 3.18 -18.14 12.51
C VAL A 136 2.08 -17.20 12.01
N ALA A 137 2.15 -15.95 12.40
CA ALA A 137 1.38 -14.83 11.83
C ALA A 137 2.35 -13.76 11.34
N ILE A 138 2.08 -13.14 10.20
CA ILE A 138 2.93 -12.08 9.64
C ILE A 138 2.20 -10.74 9.77
N ALA A 139 2.82 -9.82 10.50
CA ALA A 139 2.36 -8.44 10.59
C ALA A 139 3.23 -7.53 9.70
N LEU A 140 2.61 -6.50 9.12
CA LEU A 140 3.23 -5.66 8.09
C LEU A 140 3.42 -4.22 8.57
N ASP A 141 4.63 -3.68 8.35
CA ASP A 141 4.91 -2.24 8.41
C ASP A 141 5.25 -1.75 6.99
N LEU A 142 4.36 -0.99 6.35
CA LEU A 142 4.53 -0.49 4.98
C LEU A 142 5.18 0.90 4.91
N HIS A 143 5.67 1.42 6.02
CA HIS A 143 6.28 2.76 6.10
C HIS A 143 7.79 2.77 5.86
N VAL A 144 8.45 1.61 5.86
CA VAL A 144 9.88 1.51 5.58
C VAL A 144 10.10 1.65 4.07
N GLN A 145 10.89 2.65 3.69
CA GLN A 145 11.20 2.95 2.29
C GLN A 145 12.70 2.91 1.99
N SER A 146 13.51 3.48 2.88
CA SER A 146 14.95 3.66 2.70
C SER A 146 15.76 2.71 3.59
N ALA A 147 17.07 2.62 3.31
CA ALA A 147 18.02 1.91 4.18
C ALA A 147 18.04 2.47 5.62
N ALA A 148 17.89 3.79 5.78
CA ALA A 148 17.84 4.42 7.10
C ALA A 148 16.57 4.03 7.88
N ASP A 149 15.41 3.97 7.21
CA ASP A 149 14.16 3.53 7.83
C ASP A 149 14.25 2.07 8.24
N ALA A 150 14.82 1.21 7.38
CA ALA A 150 15.04 -0.20 7.65
C ALA A 150 15.95 -0.41 8.87
N ASP A 151 17.10 0.26 8.91
CA ASP A 151 18.03 0.23 10.04
C ASP A 151 17.34 0.65 11.34
N ALA A 152 16.59 1.75 11.31
CA ALA A 152 15.84 2.23 12.46
C ALA A 152 14.73 1.29 12.92
N ALA A 153 14.04 0.61 11.99
CA ALA A 153 12.99 -0.37 12.31
C ALA A 153 13.58 -1.65 12.93
N LEU A 154 14.66 -2.18 12.34
CA LEU A 154 15.37 -3.38 12.82
C LEU A 154 16.00 -3.14 14.20
N LYS A 155 16.76 -2.05 14.39
CA LYS A 155 17.41 -1.73 15.68
C LYS A 155 16.42 -1.49 16.81
N ARG A 156 15.24 -0.95 16.52
CA ARG A 156 14.19 -0.73 17.54
C ARG A 156 13.31 -1.96 17.77
N GLY A 157 13.55 -3.06 17.08
CA GLY A 157 12.73 -4.26 17.18
C GLY A 157 11.30 -4.10 16.61
N ARG A 158 11.05 -3.06 15.77
CA ARG A 158 9.77 -2.88 15.09
C ARG A 158 9.62 -3.78 13.87
N ALA A 159 10.71 -4.29 13.33
CA ALA A 159 10.72 -5.26 12.26
C ALA A 159 11.73 -6.38 12.56
N ASP A 160 11.38 -7.59 12.15
CA ASP A 160 12.27 -8.76 12.15
C ASP A 160 12.97 -8.91 10.82
N ILE A 161 12.23 -8.61 9.72
CA ILE A 161 12.69 -8.59 8.33
C ILE A 161 12.32 -7.25 7.73
N ALA A 162 13.22 -6.60 7.01
CA ALA A 162 12.96 -5.36 6.32
C ALA A 162 13.38 -5.44 4.85
N TYR A 163 12.47 -5.08 3.94
CA TYR A 163 12.78 -4.73 2.55
C TYR A 163 12.84 -3.22 2.42
N PHE A 164 13.74 -2.73 1.58
CA PHE A 164 13.93 -1.29 1.38
C PHE A 164 14.57 -0.99 0.03
N TYR A 165 14.44 0.26 -0.41
CA TYR A 165 15.09 0.77 -1.59
C TYR A 165 16.51 1.25 -1.28
N ALA A 166 17.46 0.92 -2.15
CA ALA A 166 18.84 1.39 -2.09
C ALA A 166 19.42 1.54 -3.50
N LEU A 167 20.50 2.28 -3.64
CA LEU A 167 21.28 2.35 -4.88
C LEU A 167 22.55 1.49 -4.81
N GLU A 168 22.86 1.00 -3.64
CA GLU A 168 23.99 0.09 -3.33
C GLU A 168 23.78 -0.54 -1.96
N ALA A 169 24.58 -1.53 -1.62
CA ALA A 169 24.54 -2.15 -0.30
C ALA A 169 24.87 -1.12 0.79
N PRO A 170 24.03 -0.98 1.86
CA PRO A 170 24.37 -0.15 3.00
C PRO A 170 25.67 -0.65 3.65
N ALA A 171 26.52 0.28 4.09
CA ALA A 171 27.75 -0.05 4.79
C ALA A 171 27.51 -0.39 6.28
N ASP A 172 26.42 0.14 6.85
CA ASP A 172 26.18 0.14 8.30
C ASP A 172 25.52 -1.15 8.83
N PHE A 173 24.90 -1.96 7.94
CA PHE A 173 24.29 -3.21 8.31
C PHE A 173 24.24 -4.20 7.13
N PRO A 174 24.27 -5.54 7.42
CA PRO A 174 24.21 -6.55 6.36
C PRO A 174 22.84 -6.57 5.67
N SER A 175 22.86 -6.71 4.36
CA SER A 175 21.64 -6.86 3.56
C SER A 175 21.88 -7.72 2.34
N ARG A 176 20.87 -8.47 1.92
CA ARG A 176 20.89 -9.30 0.72
C ARG A 176 20.28 -8.51 -0.44
N TYR A 177 20.86 -8.65 -1.64
CA TYR A 177 20.30 -8.10 -2.86
C TYR A 177 19.10 -8.96 -3.31
N GLY A 178 17.93 -8.42 -3.41
CA GLY A 178 16.75 -9.08 -3.97
C GLY A 178 16.69 -8.93 -5.49
N TRP A 179 16.30 -7.77 -5.97
CA TRP A 179 16.23 -7.43 -7.40
C TRP A 179 16.44 -5.93 -7.62
N SER A 180 16.43 -5.53 -8.90
CA SER A 180 16.56 -4.11 -9.27
C SER A 180 15.39 -3.65 -10.13
N GLU A 181 15.00 -2.39 -9.93
CA GLU A 181 14.01 -1.69 -10.73
C GLU A 181 14.68 -0.53 -11.49
N PRO A 182 14.59 -0.49 -12.83
CA PRO A 182 15.19 0.59 -13.61
C PRO A 182 14.46 1.91 -13.36
N VAL A 183 15.24 2.98 -13.17
CA VAL A 183 14.69 4.34 -13.16
C VAL A 183 14.53 4.80 -14.61
N ASN A 184 13.32 5.20 -14.97
CA ASN A 184 12.96 5.66 -16.29
C ASN A 184 12.45 7.10 -16.24
N ILE A 185 12.65 7.84 -17.33
CA ILE A 185 12.10 9.19 -17.54
C ILE A 185 10.90 9.09 -18.47
N TYR A 186 9.86 9.82 -18.16
CA TYR A 186 8.60 9.87 -18.92
C TYR A 186 8.28 11.29 -19.34
N ALA A 187 7.64 11.42 -20.49
CA ALA A 187 7.10 12.67 -21.04
C ALA A 187 5.76 12.43 -21.74
N GLY A 188 5.06 13.49 -22.08
CA GLY A 188 3.92 13.40 -22.98
C GLY A 188 4.33 12.85 -24.36
N ALA A 189 3.40 12.19 -25.05
CA ALA A 189 3.69 11.57 -26.35
C ALA A 189 4.11 12.58 -27.44
N ASP A 190 3.69 13.85 -27.31
CA ASP A 190 4.03 14.93 -28.23
C ASP A 190 5.24 15.75 -27.79
N HIS A 191 5.84 15.44 -26.66
CA HIS A 191 7.06 16.10 -26.20
C HIS A 191 8.21 15.86 -27.19
N PRO A 192 9.08 16.86 -27.47
CA PRO A 192 10.20 16.70 -28.41
C PRO A 192 11.09 15.48 -28.09
N PHE A 193 11.36 15.21 -26.81
CA PHE A 193 12.17 14.07 -26.40
C PHE A 193 11.49 12.72 -26.64
N ALA A 194 10.17 12.67 -26.68
CA ALA A 194 9.44 11.43 -26.99
C ALA A 194 9.61 10.97 -28.46
N ARG A 195 10.09 11.87 -29.33
CA ARG A 195 10.38 11.61 -30.74
C ARG A 195 11.89 11.46 -31.02
N SER A 196 12.75 11.71 -30.04
CA SER A 196 14.19 11.59 -30.16
C SER A 196 14.62 10.13 -30.05
N GLN A 197 15.64 9.73 -30.83
CA GLN A 197 16.22 8.39 -30.72
C GLN A 197 16.91 8.18 -29.36
N SER A 198 17.55 9.22 -28.84
CA SER A 198 18.06 9.27 -27.48
C SER A 198 18.17 10.70 -26.98
N VAL A 199 18.15 10.88 -25.66
CA VAL A 199 18.25 12.17 -24.97
C VAL A 199 19.48 12.14 -24.07
N SER A 200 20.29 13.19 -24.15
CA SER A 200 21.50 13.29 -23.35
C SER A 200 21.21 13.81 -21.93
N ARG A 201 22.15 13.62 -21.02
CA ARG A 201 22.05 14.17 -19.66
C ARG A 201 22.00 15.71 -19.65
N ALA A 202 22.67 16.36 -20.59
CA ALA A 202 22.64 17.81 -20.74
C ALA A 202 21.26 18.31 -21.15
N ASP A 203 20.58 17.58 -22.07
CA ASP A 203 19.23 17.91 -22.47
C ASP A 203 18.24 17.74 -21.31
N LEU A 204 18.40 16.67 -20.50
CA LEU A 204 17.59 16.45 -19.30
C LEU A 204 17.76 17.58 -18.27
N ALA A 205 19.01 18.06 -18.08
CA ALA A 205 19.32 19.13 -17.13
C ALA A 205 18.66 20.48 -17.52
N ALA A 206 18.39 20.70 -18.81
CA ALA A 206 17.73 21.89 -19.31
C ALA A 206 16.18 21.79 -19.31
N ALA A 207 15.65 20.59 -19.21
CA ALA A 207 14.20 20.33 -19.30
C ALA A 207 13.49 20.55 -17.96
N PRO A 208 12.26 21.12 -17.96
CA PRO A 208 11.44 21.18 -16.77
C PRO A 208 11.15 19.79 -16.21
N MET A 209 11.18 19.64 -14.88
CA MET A 209 10.90 18.39 -14.19
C MET A 209 9.59 18.48 -13.39
N LEU A 210 8.87 17.39 -13.34
CA LEU A 210 7.76 17.15 -12.43
C LEU A 210 8.28 16.24 -11.33
N ALA A 211 7.90 16.48 -10.08
CA ALA A 211 8.33 15.67 -8.95
C ALA A 211 7.17 15.42 -7.98
N MET A 212 7.28 14.35 -7.19
CA MET A 212 6.48 14.18 -5.99
C MET A 212 6.85 15.23 -4.93
N GLU A 213 6.07 15.36 -3.87
CA GLU A 213 6.35 16.29 -2.78
C GLU A 213 7.66 15.93 -2.04
N ARG A 214 8.27 16.91 -1.36
CA ARG A 214 9.63 16.77 -0.79
C ARG A 214 9.75 15.69 0.28
N ASP A 215 8.70 15.47 1.03
CA ASP A 215 8.59 14.47 2.08
C ASP A 215 8.19 13.08 1.55
N ASN A 216 7.94 12.95 0.26
CA ASN A 216 7.69 11.66 -0.38
C ASN A 216 8.99 10.85 -0.47
N ALA A 217 9.01 9.68 0.18
CA ALA A 217 10.20 8.85 0.25
C ALA A 217 10.68 8.33 -1.12
N MET A 218 9.77 8.08 -2.07
CA MET A 218 10.16 7.68 -3.44
C MET A 218 10.90 8.80 -4.17
N ARG A 219 10.54 10.07 -3.91
CA ARG A 219 11.26 11.22 -4.47
C ARG A 219 12.73 11.21 -4.08
N ALA A 220 13.03 11.00 -2.79
CA ALA A 220 14.40 10.96 -2.30
C ALA A 220 15.24 9.88 -3.02
N VAL A 221 14.65 8.70 -3.24
CA VAL A 221 15.29 7.59 -3.98
C VAL A 221 15.54 7.98 -5.44
N ILE A 222 14.55 8.59 -6.10
CA ILE A 222 14.66 9.05 -7.50
C ILE A 222 15.73 10.13 -7.62
N GLU A 223 15.73 11.14 -6.76
CA GLU A 223 16.74 12.23 -6.78
C GLU A 223 18.16 11.68 -6.55
N ALA A 224 18.31 10.72 -5.62
CA ALA A 224 19.58 10.05 -5.41
C ALA A 224 20.04 9.26 -6.65
N ALA A 225 19.10 8.58 -7.35
CA ALA A 225 19.42 7.86 -8.59
C ALA A 225 19.81 8.82 -9.73
N LEU A 226 19.12 9.95 -9.88
CA LEU A 226 19.46 11.00 -10.85
C LEU A 226 20.84 11.59 -10.54
N ALA A 227 21.12 11.95 -9.30
CA ALA A 227 22.40 12.49 -8.86
C ALA A 227 23.56 11.50 -9.11
N ARG A 228 23.37 10.21 -8.78
CA ARG A 228 24.36 9.15 -9.03
C ARG A 228 24.57 8.93 -10.55
N GLY A 229 23.48 9.05 -11.32
CA GLY A 229 23.51 9.07 -12.80
C GLY A 229 24.16 10.34 -13.38
N LYS A 230 24.58 11.30 -12.55
CA LYS A 230 25.10 12.61 -12.96
C LYS A 230 24.11 13.39 -13.84
N VAL A 231 22.83 13.20 -13.60
CA VAL A 231 21.77 14.01 -14.18
C VAL A 231 21.45 15.13 -13.19
N LEU A 232 21.75 16.34 -13.60
CA LEU A 232 21.27 17.53 -12.89
C LEU A 232 19.79 17.67 -13.19
N SER A 233 18.96 17.79 -12.18
CA SER A 233 17.54 18.07 -12.37
C SER A 233 17.36 19.46 -12.95
N GLY A 234 16.57 19.57 -14.01
CA GLY A 234 16.13 20.86 -14.56
C GLY A 234 15.24 21.64 -13.58
N PRO A 235 14.72 22.79 -14.00
CA PRO A 235 13.82 23.57 -13.17
C PRO A 235 12.57 22.76 -12.81
N LEU A 236 12.14 22.84 -11.54
CA LEU A 236 10.92 22.17 -11.08
C LEU A 236 9.70 22.92 -11.60
N ALA A 237 8.88 22.26 -12.43
CA ALA A 237 7.68 22.83 -13.03
C ALA A 237 6.39 22.47 -12.24
N LEU A 238 6.39 21.31 -11.57
CA LEU A 238 5.28 20.87 -10.70
C LEU A 238 5.84 20.03 -9.58
N GLU A 239 5.34 20.25 -8.37
CA GLU A 239 5.57 19.42 -7.20
C GLU A 239 4.21 18.99 -6.64
N SER A 240 3.93 17.67 -6.60
CA SER A 240 2.63 17.16 -6.14
C SER A 240 2.69 15.64 -5.92
N ASP A 241 2.02 15.15 -4.88
CA ASP A 241 1.73 13.72 -4.70
C ASP A 241 0.42 13.29 -5.38
N ASN A 242 -0.31 14.25 -5.97
CA ASN A 242 -1.48 13.93 -6.78
C ASN A 242 -1.04 13.39 -8.15
N MET A 243 -1.07 12.06 -8.29
CA MET A 243 -0.67 11.40 -9.52
C MET A 243 -1.51 11.80 -10.74
N ALA A 244 -2.79 12.15 -10.57
CA ALA A 244 -3.62 12.65 -11.66
C ALA A 244 -3.12 14.00 -12.18
N ALA A 245 -2.65 14.88 -11.29
CA ALA A 245 -2.05 16.17 -11.68
C ALA A 245 -0.72 15.97 -12.41
N ILE A 246 0.13 15.05 -11.94
CA ILE A 246 1.39 14.69 -12.62
C ILE A 246 1.10 14.13 -14.03
N MET A 247 0.13 13.22 -14.16
CA MET A 247 -0.24 12.64 -15.47
C MET A 247 -0.83 13.67 -16.43
N ALA A 248 -1.64 14.62 -15.93
CA ALA A 248 -2.14 15.73 -16.74
C ALA A 248 -0.97 16.61 -17.22
N ALA A 249 -0.08 17.02 -16.33
CA ALA A 249 1.09 17.82 -16.67
C ALA A 249 2.02 17.13 -17.68
N LEU A 250 2.20 15.80 -17.57
CA LEU A 250 2.94 15.01 -18.57
C LEU A 250 2.28 15.09 -19.94
N ARG A 251 0.96 14.84 -20.05
CA ARG A 251 0.22 14.90 -21.32
C ARG A 251 0.23 16.31 -21.94
N ASP A 252 0.22 17.33 -21.10
CA ASP A 252 0.30 18.73 -21.50
C ASP A 252 1.72 19.19 -21.82
N ASN A 253 2.70 18.28 -21.77
CA ASN A 253 4.14 18.54 -22.01
C ASN A 253 4.74 19.63 -21.11
N VAL A 254 4.24 19.77 -19.88
CA VAL A 254 4.75 20.74 -18.88
C VAL A 254 6.17 20.39 -18.43
N GLY A 255 6.51 19.09 -18.38
CA GLY A 255 7.83 18.65 -17.98
C GLY A 255 8.01 17.13 -18.05
N LEU A 256 9.14 16.67 -17.56
CA LEU A 256 9.54 15.27 -17.50
C LEU A 256 9.30 14.70 -16.08
N PHE A 257 8.98 13.44 -15.98
CA PHE A 257 8.80 12.76 -14.69
C PHE A 257 9.64 11.49 -14.62
N ALA A 258 10.38 11.33 -13.53
CA ALA A 258 11.18 10.12 -13.26
C ALA A 258 10.39 9.15 -12.39
N ALA A 259 10.42 7.86 -12.71
CA ALA A 259 9.76 6.82 -11.96
C ALA A 259 10.49 5.48 -12.05
N PHE A 260 10.26 4.60 -11.08
CA PHE A 260 10.72 3.22 -11.07
C PHE A 260 9.63 2.28 -10.55
N GLY A 261 9.84 0.98 -10.62
CA GLY A 261 8.93 -0.03 -10.09
C GLY A 261 7.56 -0.09 -10.78
N PRO A 262 6.49 -0.42 -10.04
CA PRO A 262 5.13 -0.51 -10.59
C PRO A 262 4.67 0.78 -11.25
N LEU A 263 4.93 1.94 -10.64
CA LEU A 263 4.57 3.24 -11.21
C LEU A 263 5.19 3.45 -12.59
N ALA A 264 6.45 3.08 -12.78
CA ALA A 264 7.11 3.16 -14.08
C ALA A 264 6.47 2.23 -15.12
N ARG A 265 6.08 1.03 -14.70
CA ARG A 265 5.37 0.08 -15.58
C ARG A 265 4.00 0.60 -16.00
N ASP A 266 3.26 1.22 -15.07
CA ASP A 266 1.94 1.79 -15.34
C ASP A 266 2.03 2.99 -16.26
N LEU A 267 2.94 3.93 -16.01
CA LEU A 267 3.18 5.08 -16.89
C LEU A 267 3.56 4.64 -18.32
N GLY A 268 4.35 3.57 -18.45
CA GLY A 268 4.75 3.05 -19.74
C GLY A 268 3.61 2.42 -20.56
N ARG A 269 2.47 2.12 -19.93
CA ARG A 269 1.26 1.55 -20.57
C ARG A 269 0.18 2.61 -20.81
N MET A 270 0.33 3.81 -20.23
CA MET A 270 -0.67 4.86 -20.34
C MET A 270 -0.65 5.53 -21.70
N GLU A 271 -1.83 5.69 -22.31
CA GLU A 271 -1.99 6.47 -23.51
C GLU A 271 -1.60 7.94 -23.29
N GLY A 272 -0.90 8.51 -24.25
CA GLY A 272 -0.44 9.90 -24.19
C GLY A 272 0.83 10.12 -23.37
N ILE A 273 1.43 9.07 -22.79
CA ILE A 273 2.69 9.12 -22.04
C ILE A 273 3.71 8.17 -22.68
N LYS A 274 4.95 8.60 -22.81
CA LYS A 274 6.05 7.79 -23.36
C LYS A 274 7.27 7.80 -22.47
N ARG A 275 7.94 6.66 -22.40
CA ARG A 275 9.27 6.54 -21.83
C ARG A 275 10.28 7.18 -22.79
N ILE A 276 11.16 8.01 -22.27
CA ILE A 276 12.24 8.66 -23.00
C ILE A 276 13.43 7.70 -23.08
N ALA A 277 13.96 7.52 -24.26
CA ALA A 277 15.22 6.78 -24.46
C ALA A 277 16.39 7.69 -24.07
N LEU A 278 17.25 7.24 -23.16
CA LEU A 278 18.44 7.94 -22.73
C LEU A 278 19.68 7.38 -23.42
N ASP A 279 20.66 8.23 -23.69
CA ASP A 279 21.97 7.82 -24.26
C ASP A 279 22.74 6.93 -23.29
N MET A 280 22.54 7.12 -21.98
CA MET A 280 23.05 6.26 -20.93
C MET A 280 21.96 5.97 -19.91
N PRO A 281 21.77 4.71 -19.50
CA PRO A 281 20.77 4.36 -18.51
C PRO A 281 21.08 5.01 -17.17
N LEU A 282 20.02 5.31 -16.41
CA LEU A 282 20.13 5.73 -15.02
C LEU A 282 20.48 4.52 -14.14
N PRO A 283 21.12 4.74 -12.97
CA PRO A 283 21.28 3.70 -11.97
C PRO A 283 19.94 3.10 -11.59
N ALA A 284 19.87 1.76 -11.52
CA ALA A 284 18.70 1.09 -11.04
C ALA A 284 18.58 1.22 -9.52
N VAL A 285 17.35 1.19 -9.03
CA VAL A 285 17.05 1.09 -7.60
C VAL A 285 17.07 -0.39 -7.24
N GLU A 286 17.91 -0.75 -6.28
CA GLU A 286 17.95 -2.10 -5.70
C GLU A 286 16.87 -2.24 -4.62
N ILE A 287 16.16 -3.34 -4.64
CA ILE A 287 15.35 -3.80 -3.53
C ILE A 287 16.22 -4.78 -2.74
N ARG A 288 16.45 -4.47 -1.47
CA ARG A 288 17.30 -5.24 -0.60
C ARG A 288 16.53 -5.75 0.62
N GLN A 289 16.94 -6.91 1.14
CA GLN A 289 16.39 -7.50 2.34
C GLN A 289 17.45 -7.46 3.46
N ALA A 290 17.02 -7.07 4.65
CA ALA A 290 17.80 -7.21 5.87
C ALA A 290 16.98 -7.90 6.96
N VAL A 291 17.67 -8.61 7.84
CA VAL A 291 17.09 -9.31 8.98
C VAL A 291 17.69 -8.74 10.26
N ARG A 292 16.88 -8.56 11.29
CA ARG A 292 17.35 -8.11 12.60
C ARG A 292 18.32 -9.14 13.17
N PRO A 293 19.50 -8.78 13.64
CA PRO A 293 20.52 -9.72 14.08
C PRO A 293 20.01 -10.74 15.11
N ASP A 294 19.30 -10.28 16.15
CA ASP A 294 18.78 -11.15 17.19
C ASP A 294 17.60 -12.03 16.71
N ALA A 295 16.89 -11.61 15.65
CA ALA A 295 15.80 -12.39 15.05
C ALA A 295 16.30 -13.43 14.05
N ALA A 296 17.52 -13.26 13.51
CA ALA A 296 18.15 -14.24 12.63
C ALA A 296 18.43 -15.58 13.35
N GLU A 297 18.53 -15.59 14.68
CA GLU A 297 18.64 -16.80 15.50
C GLU A 297 17.29 -17.51 15.72
N THR A 298 16.21 -16.94 15.20
CA THR A 298 14.86 -17.47 15.31
C THR A 298 14.52 -18.28 14.05
N PRO A 299 14.34 -19.62 14.13
CA PRO A 299 14.16 -20.46 12.94
C PRO A 299 13.03 -20.02 12.02
N ALA A 300 11.91 -19.53 12.59
CA ALA A 300 10.76 -19.07 11.77
C ALA A 300 11.07 -17.78 10.98
N VAL A 301 11.85 -16.85 11.56
CA VAL A 301 12.26 -15.61 10.88
C VAL A 301 13.26 -15.92 9.76
N GLU A 302 14.24 -16.77 10.04
CA GLU A 302 15.21 -17.21 9.04
C GLU A 302 14.52 -17.96 7.88
N ALA A 303 13.61 -18.89 8.20
CA ALA A 303 12.84 -19.64 7.21
C ALA A 303 11.99 -18.70 6.33
N LEU A 304 11.30 -17.71 6.92
CA LEU A 304 10.53 -16.72 6.17
C LEU A 304 11.45 -15.86 5.30
N ALA A 305 12.56 -15.36 5.85
CA ALA A 305 13.49 -14.53 5.10
C ALA A 305 14.08 -15.26 3.89
N ASP A 306 14.39 -16.55 4.02
CA ASP A 306 14.89 -17.38 2.93
C ASP A 306 13.77 -17.72 1.92
N PHE A 307 12.58 -18.04 2.41
CA PHE A 307 11.43 -18.34 1.56
C PHE A 307 11.05 -17.16 0.65
N LEU A 308 11.11 -15.94 1.17
CA LEU A 308 10.83 -14.72 0.42
C LEU A 308 11.97 -14.31 -0.52
N PHE A 309 13.12 -14.99 -0.44
CA PHE A 309 14.30 -14.68 -1.23
C PHE A 309 14.41 -15.56 -2.49
N LEU A 310 13.66 -16.67 -2.55
CA LEU A 310 13.60 -17.61 -3.69
C LEU A 310 12.69 -17.10 -4.79
#